data_5b23cd92776d6d097afdf42f9868a58e
#
_entry.id   5b23cd92776d6d097afdf42f9868a58e
#
_cell.length_a   1.000
_cell.length_b   1.000
_cell.length_c   1.000
_cell.angle_alpha   90.00
_cell.angle_beta   90.00
_cell.angle_gamma   90.00
#
_symmetry.space_group_name_H-M   'P 1'
#
loop_
_entity.id
_entity.type
_entity.pdbx_description
1 polymer ?
#
loop_
_entity_poly.entity_id
_entity_poly.type
_entity_poly.pdbx_seq_one_letter_code
_entity_poly.pdbx_strand_id
1 'polypeptide(L)'
;MPISINGSGTVTGISVGGLPDGIVDTDMIAANAVTLAKSAGRKIIQVVSSGIDNGEHMVSTSSLSYVTDSNLPNATITPISTSSDIFIVAHVGMQNDNADQIENTIFREQSGLSDVDLSGSNTYGLSFQGITGGSDYGGTHITVVDTSRPSGTSAITYKWYGRSEFGGDVKLRHKGAICMTLLEFEP
;
A
#
# COMPACT_ATOMS: atom_id res chain seq x y z
N MET A 1 5.21 -31.24 41.86
CA MET A 1 4.55 -30.38 42.89
C MET A 1 3.14 -30.11 42.42
N PRO A 2 2.15 -30.17 43.25
CA PRO A 2 0.78 -29.79 42.86
C PRO A 2 0.73 -28.26 42.61
N ILE A 3 0.00 -27.86 41.58
CA ILE A 3 -0.30 -26.43 41.32
C ILE A 3 -1.34 -26.02 42.38
N SER A 4 -1.05 -24.99 43.16
CA SER A 4 -1.98 -24.40 44.10
C SER A 4 -2.62 -23.16 43.50
N ILE A 5 -3.94 -23.17 43.33
CA ILE A 5 -4.75 -22.01 42.96
C ILE A 5 -5.30 -21.42 44.24
N ASN A 6 -4.87 -20.22 44.63
CA ASN A 6 -5.47 -19.54 45.78
C ASN A 6 -6.75 -18.81 45.38
N GLY A 7 -7.61 -18.47 46.34
CA GLY A 7 -8.91 -17.85 46.11
C GLY A 7 -8.85 -16.42 45.51
N SER A 8 -7.67 -15.84 45.25
CA SER A 8 -7.47 -14.57 44.55
C SER A 8 -7.20 -14.72 43.04
N GLY A 9 -7.28 -15.95 42.52
CA GLY A 9 -7.09 -16.23 41.10
C GLY A 9 -5.63 -16.21 40.60
N THR A 10 -4.66 -16.12 41.52
CA THR A 10 -3.25 -16.14 41.13
C THR A 10 -2.75 -17.57 41.06
N VAL A 11 -2.22 -17.97 39.90
CA VAL A 11 -1.54 -19.24 39.70
C VAL A 11 -0.02 -18.99 39.79
N THR A 12 0.61 -19.60 40.83
CA THR A 12 2.07 -19.50 41.00
C THR A 12 2.73 -20.86 40.75
N GLY A 13 3.96 -20.87 40.26
CA GLY A 13 4.72 -22.10 40.06
C GLY A 13 4.64 -22.70 38.65
N ILE A 14 4.03 -21.99 37.68
CA ILE A 14 4.09 -22.37 36.29
C ILE A 14 5.40 -21.82 35.69
N SER A 15 6.29 -22.71 35.30
CA SER A 15 7.51 -22.36 34.59
C SER A 15 7.21 -22.17 33.10
N VAL A 16 8.14 -21.52 32.36
CA VAL A 16 8.08 -21.43 30.89
C VAL A 16 7.92 -22.84 30.30
N GLY A 17 6.89 -23.06 29.47
CA GLY A 17 6.56 -24.37 28.92
C GLY A 17 5.74 -25.29 29.86
N GLY A 18 5.32 -24.81 31.05
CA GLY A 18 4.57 -25.59 32.02
C GLY A 18 3.09 -25.75 31.76
N LEU A 19 2.55 -25.10 30.72
CA LEU A 19 1.17 -25.32 30.26
C LEU A 19 1.21 -26.26 29.05
N PRO A 20 0.41 -27.34 29.00
CA PRO A 20 0.28 -28.16 27.81
C PRO A 20 -0.22 -27.35 26.61
N ASP A 21 0.14 -27.78 25.37
CA ASP A 21 -0.35 -27.17 24.15
C ASP A 21 -1.89 -27.17 24.09
N GLY A 22 -2.47 -26.04 23.66
CA GLY A 22 -3.92 -25.90 23.50
C GLY A 22 -4.71 -25.53 24.77
N ILE A 23 -4.04 -25.29 25.90
CA ILE A 23 -4.72 -24.81 27.13
C ILE A 23 -5.05 -23.31 27.06
N VAL A 24 -4.24 -22.52 26.32
CA VAL A 24 -4.52 -21.10 26.16
C VAL A 24 -5.37 -20.90 24.90
N ASP A 25 -6.63 -20.58 25.10
CA ASP A 25 -7.58 -20.25 24.05
C ASP A 25 -7.79 -18.74 23.92
N THR A 26 -8.65 -18.34 22.99
CA THR A 26 -8.92 -16.92 22.71
C THR A 26 -9.53 -16.17 23.88
N ASP A 27 -10.30 -16.86 24.73
CA ASP A 27 -10.97 -16.25 25.88
C ASP A 27 -10.00 -15.99 27.04
N MET A 28 -8.86 -16.69 27.05
CA MET A 28 -7.80 -16.52 28.07
C MET A 28 -6.83 -15.37 27.68
N ILE A 29 -6.86 -14.92 26.44
CA ILE A 29 -6.02 -13.82 25.95
C ILE A 29 -6.87 -12.56 25.93
N ALA A 30 -6.65 -11.66 26.90
CA ALA A 30 -7.32 -10.36 26.90
C ALA A 30 -7.08 -9.61 25.57
N ALA A 31 -8.07 -8.84 25.13
CA ALA A 31 -7.93 -8.00 23.96
C ALA A 31 -6.65 -7.14 24.06
N ASN A 32 -5.84 -7.14 23.02
CA ASN A 32 -4.53 -6.45 22.96
C ASN A 32 -3.43 -7.01 23.89
N ALA A 33 -3.61 -8.20 24.47
CA ALA A 33 -2.56 -8.83 25.29
C ALA A 33 -1.33 -9.26 24.46
N VAL A 34 -1.51 -9.54 23.17
CA VAL A 34 -0.42 -9.76 22.21
C VAL A 34 -0.02 -8.41 21.59
N THR A 35 0.99 -7.80 22.15
CA THR A 35 1.55 -6.54 21.65
C THR A 35 2.56 -6.80 20.53
N LEU A 36 2.95 -5.76 19.78
CA LEU A 36 3.98 -5.85 18.73
C LEU A 36 5.28 -6.45 19.25
N ALA A 37 5.72 -6.06 20.46
CA ALA A 37 6.90 -6.61 21.11
C ALA A 37 6.82 -8.13 21.37
N LYS A 38 5.62 -8.70 21.44
CA LYS A 38 5.38 -10.14 21.61
C LYS A 38 5.12 -10.87 20.29
N SER A 39 4.77 -10.16 19.23
CA SER A 39 4.50 -10.74 17.91
C SER A 39 5.75 -10.87 17.02
N ALA A 40 6.92 -10.44 17.51
CA ALA A 40 8.21 -10.54 16.82
C ALA A 40 8.25 -9.99 15.37
N GLY A 41 7.43 -8.99 15.04
CA GLY A 41 7.41 -8.38 13.71
C GLY A 41 6.44 -7.22 13.59
N ARG A 42 6.54 -6.48 12.49
CA ARG A 42 5.59 -5.40 12.17
C ARG A 42 4.19 -5.98 11.98
N LYS A 43 3.21 -5.40 12.64
CA LYS A 43 1.81 -5.81 12.57
C LYS A 43 1.07 -4.97 11.52
N ILE A 44 0.36 -5.63 10.61
CA ILE A 44 -0.64 -4.94 9.77
C ILE A 44 -1.83 -4.60 10.68
N ILE A 45 -2.13 -3.32 10.81
CA ILE A 45 -3.21 -2.82 11.66
C ILE A 45 -4.43 -2.36 10.86
N GLN A 46 -4.24 -2.06 9.57
CA GLN A 46 -5.31 -1.68 8.67
C GLN A 46 -4.99 -2.10 7.23
N VAL A 47 -6.02 -2.49 6.47
CA VAL A 47 -5.95 -2.72 5.03
C VAL A 47 -7.09 -1.95 4.37
N VAL A 48 -6.76 -1.15 3.37
CA VAL A 48 -7.73 -0.43 2.54
C VAL A 48 -7.45 -0.76 1.09
N SER A 49 -8.47 -1.15 0.34
CA SER A 49 -8.35 -1.38 -1.11
C SER A 49 -9.32 -0.49 -1.87
N SER A 50 -8.85 0.09 -2.96
CA SER A 50 -9.75 0.66 -3.96
C SER A 50 -10.49 -0.48 -4.66
N GLY A 51 -11.72 -0.21 -5.09
CA GLY A 51 -12.49 -1.20 -5.85
C GLY A 51 -11.76 -1.63 -7.12
N ILE A 52 -11.97 -2.87 -7.53
CA ILE A 52 -11.54 -3.35 -8.84
C ILE A 52 -12.50 -2.74 -9.87
N ASP A 53 -11.98 -1.87 -10.71
CA ASP A 53 -12.74 -1.38 -11.86
C ASP A 53 -12.27 -2.18 -13.09
N ASN A 54 -13.18 -2.96 -13.66
CA ASN A 54 -12.97 -3.76 -14.87
C ASN A 54 -13.48 -3.02 -16.12
N GLY A 55 -13.83 -1.73 -16.00
CA GLY A 55 -14.33 -0.92 -17.12
C GLY A 55 -13.26 -0.70 -18.19
N GLU A 56 -13.72 -0.57 -19.45
CA GLU A 56 -12.89 -0.13 -20.56
C GLU A 56 -12.72 1.40 -20.52
N HIS A 57 -11.96 1.89 -19.55
CA HIS A 57 -11.59 3.31 -19.49
C HIS A 57 -10.21 3.50 -20.10
N MET A 58 -10.09 4.51 -20.93
CA MET A 58 -8.82 4.86 -21.56
C MET A 58 -8.36 6.22 -21.00
N VAL A 59 -7.16 6.27 -20.45
CA VAL A 59 -6.51 7.50 -20.00
C VAL A 59 -5.26 7.67 -20.83
N SER A 60 -5.26 8.66 -21.72
CA SER A 60 -4.13 8.95 -22.60
C SER A 60 -3.45 10.24 -22.20
N THR A 61 -2.16 10.34 -22.44
CA THR A 61 -1.38 11.58 -22.28
C THR A 61 -0.17 11.62 -23.22
N SER A 62 0.20 12.81 -23.63
CA SER A 62 1.50 13.14 -24.26
C SER A 62 2.31 14.08 -23.37
N SER A 63 1.91 14.25 -22.13
CA SER A 63 2.56 15.17 -21.20
C SER A 63 3.92 14.64 -20.76
N LEU A 64 4.93 15.51 -20.79
CA LEU A 64 6.26 15.29 -20.20
C LEU A 64 6.25 15.48 -18.67
N SER A 65 5.15 15.99 -18.11
CA SER A 65 4.95 16.10 -16.67
C SER A 65 3.97 15.04 -16.19
N TYR A 66 4.15 14.56 -14.97
CA TYR A 66 3.23 13.59 -14.36
C TYR A 66 1.80 14.13 -14.28
N VAL A 67 0.87 13.33 -14.77
CA VAL A 67 -0.57 13.62 -14.76
C VAL A 67 -1.33 12.46 -14.13
N THR A 68 -2.51 12.75 -13.57
CA THR A 68 -3.41 11.75 -13.02
C THR A 68 -4.83 11.95 -13.55
N ASP A 69 -5.66 10.95 -13.40
CA ASP A 69 -7.08 10.95 -13.76
C ASP A 69 -7.87 10.13 -12.73
N SER A 70 -9.16 10.41 -12.60
CA SER A 70 -10.05 9.68 -11.68
C SER A 70 -10.21 8.19 -12.03
N ASN A 71 -9.91 7.81 -13.27
CA ASN A 71 -9.93 6.41 -13.74
C ASN A 71 -8.59 5.68 -13.52
N LEU A 72 -7.57 6.32 -12.95
CA LEU A 72 -6.34 5.68 -12.52
C LEU A 72 -6.46 5.18 -11.08
N PRO A 73 -5.66 4.18 -10.66
CA PRO A 73 -5.71 3.67 -9.29
C PRO A 73 -5.51 4.77 -8.25
N ASN A 74 -6.41 4.83 -7.29
CA ASN A 74 -6.28 5.69 -6.12
C ASN A 74 -6.91 5.02 -4.90
N ALA A 75 -6.42 5.34 -3.71
CA ALA A 75 -6.99 4.89 -2.45
C ALA A 75 -6.71 5.90 -1.33
N THR A 76 -7.66 6.02 -0.40
CA THR A 76 -7.54 6.91 0.75
C THR A 76 -7.54 6.09 2.02
N ILE A 77 -6.56 6.34 2.88
CA ILE A 77 -6.45 5.72 4.21
C ILE A 77 -6.45 6.80 5.28
N THR A 78 -7.14 6.54 6.39
CA THR A 78 -7.02 7.34 7.61
C THR A 78 -6.20 6.53 8.60
N PRO A 79 -4.92 6.87 8.82
CA PRO A 79 -4.04 6.06 9.65
C PRO A 79 -4.56 5.93 11.08
N ILE A 80 -4.44 4.74 11.64
CA ILE A 80 -4.80 4.43 13.04
C ILE A 80 -3.68 4.86 13.98
N SER A 81 -2.43 4.69 13.56
CA SER A 81 -1.25 5.10 14.34
C SER A 81 -0.65 6.40 13.80
N THR A 82 -0.12 7.24 14.68
CA THR A 82 0.53 8.50 14.31
C THR A 82 1.90 8.32 13.65
N SER A 83 2.50 7.15 13.75
CA SER A 83 3.89 6.85 13.32
C SER A 83 3.99 5.60 12.43
N SER A 84 2.87 5.04 11.99
CA SER A 84 2.86 3.87 11.10
C SER A 84 3.39 4.18 9.71
N ASP A 85 3.93 3.17 9.04
CA ASP A 85 4.28 3.21 7.62
C ASP A 85 3.09 2.70 6.78
N ILE A 86 3.00 3.15 5.53
CA ILE A 86 1.99 2.68 4.59
C ILE A 86 2.67 1.93 3.44
N PHE A 87 2.36 0.64 3.31
CA PHE A 87 2.77 -0.17 2.18
C PHE A 87 1.70 -0.11 1.09
N ILE A 88 2.11 0.19 -0.13
CA ILE A 88 1.24 0.43 -1.27
C ILE A 88 1.52 -0.62 -2.32
N VAL A 89 0.48 -1.30 -2.77
CA VAL A 89 0.51 -2.18 -3.93
C VAL A 89 -0.52 -1.68 -4.93
N ALA A 90 -0.09 -1.36 -6.13
CA ALA A 90 -0.98 -0.88 -7.18
C ALA A 90 -0.72 -1.57 -8.51
N HIS A 91 -1.76 -1.71 -9.32
CA HIS A 91 -1.71 -2.32 -10.64
C HIS A 91 -2.56 -1.54 -11.63
N VAL A 92 -2.05 -1.42 -12.85
CA VAL A 92 -2.80 -0.86 -13.98
C VAL A 92 -2.39 -1.56 -15.28
N GLY A 93 -3.37 -1.82 -16.15
CA GLY A 93 -3.13 -2.24 -17.52
C GLY A 93 -2.79 -1.03 -18.38
N MET A 94 -1.76 -1.11 -19.20
CA MET A 94 -1.27 -0.03 -20.05
C MET A 94 -1.22 -0.42 -21.51
N GLN A 95 -1.22 0.56 -22.38
CA GLN A 95 -0.91 0.40 -23.80
C GLN A 95 -0.06 1.57 -24.28
N ASN A 96 0.91 1.26 -25.09
CA ASN A 96 1.66 2.23 -25.85
C ASN A 96 1.45 1.97 -27.35
N ASP A 97 1.01 2.95 -28.08
CA ASP A 97 0.77 2.85 -29.54
C ASP A 97 1.94 3.43 -30.35
N ASN A 98 2.88 4.11 -29.71
CA ASN A 98 4.03 4.77 -30.34
C ASN A 98 5.32 4.31 -29.65
N ALA A 99 6.45 4.42 -30.32
CA ALA A 99 7.76 4.14 -29.72
C ALA A 99 8.11 5.18 -28.64
N ASP A 100 7.40 5.14 -27.51
CA ASP A 100 7.58 6.04 -26.38
C ASP A 100 7.71 5.22 -25.08
N GLN A 101 8.05 5.86 -24.00
CA GLN A 101 8.12 5.25 -22.68
C GLN A 101 7.07 5.85 -21.78
N ILE A 102 6.43 4.98 -20.97
CA ILE A 102 5.49 5.39 -19.95
C ILE A 102 6.22 5.30 -18.61
N GLU A 103 6.30 6.42 -17.93
CA GLU A 103 6.85 6.48 -16.58
C GLU A 103 5.73 6.68 -15.59
N ASN A 104 5.80 5.96 -14.49
CA ASN A 104 4.73 5.92 -13.50
C ASN A 104 5.27 6.11 -12.09
N THR A 105 4.45 6.77 -11.27
CA THR A 105 4.73 6.97 -9.86
C THR A 105 3.45 7.03 -9.03
N ILE A 106 3.60 7.04 -7.72
CA ILE A 106 2.52 7.29 -6.77
C ILE A 106 2.78 8.64 -6.09
N PHE A 107 1.77 9.50 -6.10
CA PHE A 107 1.77 10.71 -5.28
C PHE A 107 0.97 10.48 -4.01
N ARG A 108 1.49 11.00 -2.92
CA ARG A 108 0.79 11.17 -1.67
C ARG A 108 0.18 12.56 -1.61
N GLU A 109 -1.13 12.64 -1.44
CA GLU A 109 -1.89 13.87 -1.25
C GLU A 109 -2.50 13.91 0.14
N GLN A 110 -2.36 15.02 0.83
CA GLN A 110 -2.96 15.25 2.15
C GLN A 110 -3.39 16.70 2.27
N SER A 111 -4.61 16.92 2.76
CA SER A 111 -5.16 18.28 2.89
C SER A 111 -4.25 19.21 3.70
N GLY A 112 -3.95 20.38 3.13
CA GLY A 112 -3.10 21.39 3.75
C GLY A 112 -1.59 21.17 3.58
N LEU A 113 -1.16 20.14 2.85
CA LEU A 113 0.23 19.87 2.55
C LEU A 113 0.45 19.83 1.02
N SER A 114 1.70 19.99 0.61
CA SER A 114 2.08 19.80 -0.79
C SER A 114 2.08 18.32 -1.12
N ASP A 115 1.68 17.99 -2.37
CA ASP A 115 1.75 16.63 -2.88
C ASP A 115 3.20 16.16 -2.95
N VAL A 116 3.42 14.89 -2.64
CA VAL A 116 4.75 14.28 -2.59
C VAL A 116 4.82 13.10 -3.56
N ASP A 117 5.74 13.19 -4.51
CA ASP A 117 6.11 12.07 -5.38
C ASP A 117 6.93 11.05 -4.59
N LEU A 118 6.43 9.82 -4.47
CA LEU A 118 7.11 8.75 -3.74
C LEU A 118 8.31 8.17 -4.50
N SER A 119 8.51 8.50 -5.78
CA SER A 119 9.74 8.17 -6.50
C SER A 119 10.95 8.99 -6.04
N GLY A 120 10.70 10.09 -5.31
CA GLY A 120 11.74 10.99 -4.85
C GLY A 120 12.47 11.65 -6.02
N SER A 121 13.79 11.44 -6.11
CA SER A 121 14.63 11.96 -7.19
C SER A 121 14.84 11.00 -8.35
N ASN A 122 14.09 9.89 -8.40
CA ASN A 122 14.23 8.92 -9.49
C ASN A 122 13.62 9.50 -10.78
N THR A 123 14.45 9.67 -11.81
CA THR A 123 14.06 10.26 -13.10
C THR A 123 12.97 9.42 -13.80
N TYR A 124 13.01 8.10 -13.63
CA TYR A 124 12.08 7.16 -14.29
C TYR A 124 10.85 6.79 -13.45
N GLY A 125 10.58 7.53 -12.39
CA GLY A 125 9.47 7.21 -11.49
C GLY A 125 9.69 5.93 -10.66
N LEU A 126 8.61 5.29 -10.23
CA LEU A 126 8.62 4.00 -9.52
C LEU A 126 8.55 2.80 -10.47
N SER A 127 8.01 3.00 -11.66
CA SER A 127 8.03 2.00 -12.72
C SER A 127 8.03 2.67 -14.10
N PHE A 128 8.61 1.99 -15.06
CA PHE A 128 8.54 2.43 -16.45
C PHE A 128 8.20 1.25 -17.37
N GLN A 129 7.54 1.56 -18.47
CA GLN A 129 7.30 0.62 -19.56
C GLN A 129 7.84 1.22 -20.87
N GLY A 130 8.93 0.66 -21.35
CA GLY A 130 9.51 1.01 -22.63
C GLY A 130 9.02 0.10 -23.74
N ILE A 131 8.89 0.61 -24.97
CA ILE A 131 8.42 -0.14 -26.12
C ILE A 131 9.20 0.20 -27.37
N THR A 132 9.47 -0.83 -28.16
CA THR A 132 10.30 -0.78 -29.36
C THR A 132 9.51 -0.72 -30.67
N GLY A 133 8.25 -0.30 -30.66
CA GLY A 133 7.41 -0.09 -31.84
C GLY A 133 6.19 -1.00 -31.91
N GLY A 134 5.08 -0.46 -32.38
CA GLY A 134 3.79 -1.13 -32.49
C GLY A 134 2.93 -0.97 -31.25
N SER A 135 1.64 -1.37 -31.33
CA SER A 135 0.77 -1.39 -30.16
C SER A 135 1.17 -2.52 -29.23
N ASP A 136 1.74 -2.18 -28.10
CA ASP A 136 2.10 -3.15 -27.07
C ASP A 136 1.21 -2.98 -25.83
N TYR A 137 0.72 -4.11 -25.34
CA TYR A 137 -0.16 -4.17 -24.18
C TYR A 137 0.61 -4.77 -23.03
N GLY A 138 0.57 -4.12 -21.89
CA GLY A 138 1.21 -4.61 -20.69
C GLY A 138 0.44 -4.22 -19.44
N GLY A 139 0.78 -4.87 -18.35
CA GLY A 139 0.39 -4.44 -17.01
C GLY A 139 1.63 -3.97 -16.28
N THR A 140 1.49 -2.92 -15.50
CA THR A 140 2.56 -2.50 -14.60
C THR A 140 2.09 -2.54 -13.15
N HIS A 141 3.03 -2.83 -12.27
CA HIS A 141 2.81 -2.91 -10.84
C HIS A 141 3.77 -1.94 -10.15
N ILE A 142 3.26 -1.26 -9.16
CA ILE A 142 4.07 -0.47 -8.24
C ILE A 142 3.90 -1.06 -6.84
N THR A 143 5.03 -1.27 -6.19
CA THR A 143 5.10 -1.66 -4.78
C THR A 143 6.07 -0.72 -4.09
N VAL A 144 5.59 0.05 -3.12
CA VAL A 144 6.38 1.06 -2.41
C VAL A 144 5.93 1.17 -0.95
N VAL A 145 6.86 1.54 -0.07
CA VAL A 145 6.54 1.87 1.32
C VAL A 145 6.72 3.37 1.52
N ASP A 146 5.68 4.06 1.96
CA ASP A 146 5.78 5.44 2.41
C ASP A 146 6.17 5.48 3.89
N THR A 147 7.47 5.67 4.14
CA THR A 147 8.06 5.85 5.47
C THR A 147 8.22 7.32 5.86
N SER A 148 7.88 8.22 4.92
CA SER A 148 8.07 9.67 5.07
C SER A 148 6.76 10.44 5.25
N ARG A 149 5.65 9.72 5.49
CA ARG A 149 4.37 10.38 5.68
C ARG A 149 4.39 11.31 6.90
N PRO A 150 3.65 12.42 6.89
CA PRO A 150 3.49 13.26 8.06
C PRO A 150 2.92 12.44 9.23
N SER A 151 3.43 12.68 10.44
CA SER A 151 2.87 12.08 11.64
C SER A 151 1.43 12.56 11.87
N GLY A 152 0.57 11.66 12.32
CA GLY A 152 -0.83 11.97 12.60
C GLY A 152 -1.80 10.94 11.99
N THR A 153 -3.08 11.21 12.21
CA THR A 153 -4.19 10.36 11.77
C THR A 153 -5.11 11.07 10.77
N SER A 154 -4.63 12.10 10.10
CA SER A 154 -5.38 12.75 9.01
C SER A 154 -5.41 11.86 7.79
N ALA A 155 -6.53 11.89 7.06
CA ALA A 155 -6.68 11.11 5.84
C ALA A 155 -5.61 11.45 4.80
N ILE A 156 -5.07 10.43 4.17
CA ILE A 156 -4.04 10.49 3.13
C ILE A 156 -4.59 9.78 1.91
N THR A 157 -4.51 10.42 0.74
CA THR A 157 -4.87 9.80 -0.54
C THR A 157 -3.60 9.52 -1.33
N TYR A 158 -3.47 8.28 -1.78
CA TYR A 158 -2.44 7.88 -2.71
C TYR A 158 -3.06 7.75 -4.08
N LYS A 159 -2.40 8.32 -5.09
CA LYS A 159 -2.87 8.32 -6.47
C LYS A 159 -1.77 7.89 -7.43
N TRP A 160 -2.16 7.14 -8.44
CA TRP A 160 -1.31 6.80 -9.56
C TRP A 160 -1.16 8.02 -10.47
N TYR A 161 0.08 8.30 -10.86
CA TYR A 161 0.45 9.30 -11.85
C TYR A 161 1.30 8.67 -12.94
N GLY A 162 1.16 9.17 -14.15
CA GLY A 162 2.00 8.75 -15.27
C GLY A 162 2.35 9.90 -16.19
N ARG A 163 3.38 9.70 -17.01
CA ARG A 163 3.79 10.64 -18.05
C ARG A 163 4.37 9.91 -19.27
N SER A 164 4.42 10.60 -20.39
CA SER A 164 5.23 10.23 -21.56
C SER A 164 6.67 10.72 -21.37
N GLU A 165 7.68 9.94 -21.73
CA GLU A 165 9.07 10.38 -21.66
C GLU A 165 9.44 11.29 -22.84
N PHE A 166 8.96 10.98 -24.05
CA PHE A 166 9.35 11.69 -25.27
C PHE A 166 8.24 12.56 -25.89
N GLY A 167 7.08 12.65 -25.22
CA GLY A 167 5.94 13.49 -25.64
C GLY A 167 5.04 12.82 -26.68
N GLY A 168 5.20 11.53 -26.93
CA GLY A 168 4.26 10.73 -27.72
C GLY A 168 2.96 10.44 -26.96
N ASP A 169 1.90 10.10 -27.67
CA ASP A 169 0.65 9.71 -27.03
C ASP A 169 0.76 8.30 -26.42
N VAL A 170 0.67 8.23 -25.11
CA VAL A 170 0.74 6.99 -24.35
C VAL A 170 -0.55 6.79 -23.56
N LYS A 171 -0.94 5.54 -23.32
CA LYS A 171 -2.14 5.20 -22.56
C LYS A 171 -1.74 4.72 -21.17
N LEU A 172 -1.94 5.60 -20.20
CA LEU A 172 -1.70 5.33 -18.77
C LEU A 172 -2.65 4.27 -18.22
N ARG A 173 -3.79 4.06 -18.89
CA ARG A 173 -4.74 2.98 -18.64
C ARG A 173 -5.33 2.53 -19.96
N HIS A 174 -5.30 1.23 -20.21
CA HIS A 174 -5.97 0.59 -21.31
C HIS A 174 -6.44 -0.79 -20.88
N LYS A 175 -7.72 -1.05 -20.92
CA LYS A 175 -8.37 -2.34 -20.56
C LYS A 175 -7.78 -3.05 -19.32
N GLY A 176 -8.59 -3.84 -18.69
CA GLY A 176 -8.22 -4.63 -17.53
C GLY A 176 -8.50 -3.96 -16.19
N ALA A 177 -8.36 -4.76 -15.15
CA ALA A 177 -8.60 -4.34 -13.78
C ALA A 177 -7.53 -3.36 -13.32
N ILE A 178 -7.96 -2.35 -12.58
CA ILE A 178 -7.08 -1.50 -11.79
C ILE A 178 -7.32 -1.77 -10.31
N CYS A 179 -6.30 -1.69 -9.51
CA CYS A 179 -6.45 -1.74 -8.07
C CYS A 179 -5.33 -0.97 -7.38
N MET A 180 -5.62 -0.51 -6.18
CA MET A 180 -4.62 -0.03 -5.24
C MET A 180 -5.00 -0.54 -3.85
N THR A 181 -4.04 -1.17 -3.18
CA THR A 181 -4.20 -1.66 -1.81
C THR A 181 -3.15 -0.99 -0.93
N LEU A 182 -3.62 -0.46 0.17
CA LEU A 182 -2.83 0.19 1.20
C LEU A 182 -2.84 -0.68 2.46
N LEU A 183 -1.67 -0.97 3.00
CA LEU A 183 -1.53 -1.70 4.26
C LEU A 183 -0.81 -0.79 5.25
N GLU A 184 -1.44 -0.53 6.38
CA GLU A 184 -0.83 0.22 7.47
C GLU A 184 -0.09 -0.73 8.41
N PHE A 185 1.18 -0.45 8.65
CA PHE A 185 2.04 -1.21 9.55
C PHE A 185 2.34 -0.39 10.81
N GLU A 186 2.17 -1.00 11.94
CA GLU A 186 2.65 -0.45 13.20
C GLU A 186 4.19 -0.47 13.21
N PRO A 187 4.86 0.64 13.60
CA PRO A 187 6.32 0.77 13.61
C PRO A 187 7.00 -0.23 14.52
#